data_87b73e53e8643c6b74ff4f9469f9678c
#
_entry.id   87b73e53e8643c6b74ff4f9469f9678c
#
_cell.length_a   1.000
_cell.length_b   1.000
_cell.length_c   1.000
_cell.angle_alpha   90.00
_cell.angle_beta   90.00
_cell.angle_gamma   90.00
#
_symmetry.space_group_name_H-M   'P 1'
#
loop_
_entity.id
_entity.type
_entity.pdbx_description
1 polymer ?
#
loop_
_entity_poly.entity_id
_entity_poly.type
_entity_poly.pdbx_seq_one_letter_code
_entity_poly.pdbx_strand_id
1 'polypeptide(L)'
;MELWPKRSFGRWKLVTGIILDSGKEIKLEGVFIAIGHKPNTDIFNNQLDMKNGYITINSGLNGNATQTSVEGVFASGDVADSIYRQAVTSAGSGCMAALDAQKYLEENF
;
A
#
# COMPACT_ATOMS: atom_id res chain seq x y z
N MET A 1 11.70 -10.14 17.69
CA MET A 1 11.07 -9.07 18.54
C MET A 1 9.71 -9.58 18.97
N GLU A 2 9.58 -10.00 20.21
CA GLU A 2 8.28 -10.42 20.76
C GLU A 2 7.62 -9.26 21.49
N LEU A 3 6.38 -8.96 21.10
CA LEU A 3 5.51 -8.02 21.79
C LEU A 3 4.61 -8.80 22.75
N TRP A 4 4.88 -8.74 24.05
CA TRP A 4 4.02 -9.39 25.04
C TRP A 4 3.13 -8.39 25.77
N PRO A 5 1.79 -8.53 25.68
CA PRO A 5 0.93 -7.90 26.65
C PRO A 5 0.88 -8.74 27.91
N LYS A 6 1.32 -8.25 29.05
CA LYS A 6 1.04 -8.86 30.35
C LYS A 6 -0.49 -8.96 30.51
N ARG A 7 -1.02 -10.16 30.75
CA ARG A 7 -2.43 -10.39 31.00
C ARG A 7 -2.88 -9.64 32.24
N SER A 8 -3.83 -8.73 32.10
CA SER A 8 -4.68 -8.31 33.20
C SER A 8 -6.16 -8.40 32.77
N PHE A 9 -6.97 -8.98 33.63
CA PHE A 9 -8.41 -9.14 33.45
C PHE A 9 -9.11 -7.76 33.37
N GLY A 10 -9.92 -7.54 32.34
CA GLY A 10 -11.06 -6.64 32.43
C GLY A 10 -10.88 -5.16 32.08
N ARG A 11 -9.73 -4.69 31.52
CA ARG A 11 -9.56 -3.30 30.99
C ARG A 11 -8.56 -3.24 29.86
N TRP A 12 -8.64 -2.18 29.05
CA TRP A 12 -7.75 -1.91 27.91
C TRP A 12 -6.28 -2.15 28.28
N LYS A 13 -5.62 -3.05 27.54
CA LYS A 13 -4.21 -3.36 27.79
C LYS A 13 -3.37 -2.25 27.20
N LEU A 14 -2.74 -1.46 28.06
CA LEU A 14 -1.76 -0.48 27.65
C LEU A 14 -0.42 -1.16 27.41
N VAL A 15 0.28 -0.76 26.36
CA VAL A 15 1.67 -1.14 26.13
C VAL A 15 2.52 -0.40 27.14
N THR A 16 3.37 -1.11 27.89
CA THR A 16 4.26 -0.52 28.90
C THR A 16 5.73 -0.67 28.55
N GLY A 17 6.04 -1.41 27.48
CA GLY A 17 7.41 -1.65 27.03
C GLY A 17 7.48 -2.72 25.95
N ILE A 18 8.69 -2.94 25.47
CA ILE A 18 9.06 -4.03 24.54
C ILE A 18 10.25 -4.81 25.11
N ILE A 19 10.30 -6.09 24.77
CA ILE A 19 11.47 -6.94 25.04
C ILE A 19 12.11 -7.27 23.69
N LEU A 20 13.38 -6.97 23.55
CA LEU A 20 14.18 -7.31 22.38
C LEU A 20 14.61 -8.79 22.40
N ASP A 21 14.97 -9.35 21.27
CA ASP A 21 15.49 -10.73 21.15
C ASP A 21 16.76 -10.95 22.02
N SER A 22 17.50 -9.87 22.29
CA SER A 22 18.63 -9.87 23.24
C SER A 22 18.23 -9.98 24.72
N GLY A 23 16.93 -10.01 25.03
CA GLY A 23 16.39 -9.98 26.39
C GLY A 23 16.36 -8.58 27.02
N LYS A 24 16.80 -7.53 26.33
CA LYS A 24 16.77 -6.16 26.84
C LYS A 24 15.35 -5.62 26.85
N GLU A 25 14.92 -5.12 28.01
CA GLU A 25 13.64 -4.44 28.17
C GLU A 25 13.76 -2.94 27.89
N ILE A 26 12.81 -2.38 27.13
CA ILE A 26 12.70 -0.94 26.88
C ILE A 26 11.30 -0.50 27.32
N LYS A 27 11.23 0.39 28.30
CA LYS A 27 9.96 0.99 28.75
C LYS A 27 9.51 2.06 27.76
N LEU A 28 8.22 1.99 27.33
CA LEU A 28 7.61 2.96 26.43
C LEU A 28 6.07 2.86 26.53
N GLU A 29 5.39 3.90 26.13
CA GLU A 29 3.94 4.02 26.24
C GLU A 29 3.20 3.60 24.96
N GLY A 30 3.93 3.42 23.86
CA GLY A 30 3.37 3.00 22.58
C GLY A 30 4.43 2.48 21.62
N VAL A 31 4.03 1.65 20.68
CA VAL A 31 4.90 1.07 19.64
C VAL A 31 4.22 1.19 18.29
N PHE A 32 4.91 1.77 17.33
CA PHE A 32 4.53 1.70 15.93
C PHE A 32 5.31 0.58 15.24
N ILE A 33 4.58 -0.37 14.64
CA ILE A 33 5.17 -1.45 13.86
C ILE A 33 5.20 -1.01 12.40
N ALA A 34 6.35 -0.52 11.93
CA ALA A 34 6.55 0.02 10.59
C ALA A 34 7.51 -0.88 9.79
N ILE A 35 7.19 -2.16 9.66
CA ILE A 35 8.03 -3.21 9.06
C ILE A 35 7.80 -3.42 7.56
N GLY A 36 7.01 -2.57 6.91
CA GLY A 36 6.69 -2.61 5.50
C GLY A 36 5.19 -2.63 5.23
N HIS A 37 4.85 -2.57 3.96
CA HIS A 37 3.48 -2.61 3.47
C HIS A 37 3.33 -3.75 2.47
N LYS A 38 2.21 -4.47 2.55
CA LYS A 38 1.75 -5.38 1.50
C LYS A 38 0.57 -4.70 0.80
N PRO A 39 0.61 -4.49 -0.52
CA PRO A 39 -0.54 -3.94 -1.24
C PRO A 39 -1.71 -4.93 -1.20
N ASN A 40 -2.94 -4.43 -1.12
CA ASN A 40 -4.16 -5.24 -1.10
C ASN A 40 -4.60 -5.61 -2.51
N THR A 41 -3.76 -6.34 -3.23
CA THR A 41 -3.93 -6.69 -4.65
C THR A 41 -4.26 -8.16 -4.88
N ASP A 42 -4.31 -8.97 -3.84
CA ASP A 42 -4.55 -10.42 -3.93
C ASP A 42 -5.87 -10.75 -4.66
N ILE A 43 -6.87 -9.85 -4.58
CA ILE A 43 -8.16 -10.00 -5.29
C ILE A 43 -8.05 -9.92 -6.82
N PHE A 44 -6.96 -9.35 -7.33
CA PHE A 44 -6.70 -9.21 -8.78
C PHE A 44 -5.72 -10.27 -9.31
N ASN A 45 -5.36 -11.27 -8.50
CA ASN A 45 -4.49 -12.36 -8.94
C ASN A 45 -5.08 -13.05 -10.17
N ASN A 46 -4.23 -13.28 -11.18
CA ASN A 46 -4.58 -13.85 -12.49
C ASN A 46 -5.53 -12.98 -13.36
N GLN A 47 -5.80 -11.75 -12.98
CA GLN A 47 -6.59 -10.80 -13.76
C GLN A 47 -5.75 -9.64 -14.29
N LEU A 48 -4.79 -9.17 -13.51
CA LEU A 48 -3.89 -8.08 -13.86
C LEU A 48 -2.43 -8.53 -13.75
N ASP A 49 -1.56 -7.98 -14.59
CA ASP A 49 -0.13 -8.17 -14.47
C ASP A 49 0.39 -7.50 -13.20
N MET A 50 1.14 -8.25 -12.41
CA MET A 50 1.71 -7.78 -11.15
C MET A 50 3.17 -8.17 -11.01
N LYS A 51 3.93 -7.33 -10.31
CA LYS A 51 5.32 -7.60 -9.91
C LYS A 51 5.45 -7.44 -8.40
N ASN A 52 5.84 -8.51 -7.70
CA ASN A 52 5.97 -8.52 -6.23
C ASN A 52 4.70 -8.05 -5.50
N GLY A 53 3.51 -8.35 -6.04
CA GLY A 53 2.23 -7.95 -5.49
C GLY A 53 1.78 -6.54 -5.88
N TYR A 54 2.55 -5.77 -6.62
CA TYR A 54 2.16 -4.45 -7.14
C TYR A 54 1.64 -4.57 -8.56
N ILE A 55 0.55 -3.86 -8.86
CA ILE A 55 -0.05 -3.83 -10.21
C ILE A 55 0.92 -3.11 -11.15
N THR A 56 1.22 -3.75 -12.28
CA THR A 56 2.05 -3.17 -13.33
C THR A 56 1.22 -2.17 -14.14
N ILE A 57 1.76 -0.97 -14.34
CA ILE A 57 1.17 0.09 -15.15
C ILE A 57 2.13 0.50 -16.25
N ASN A 58 1.63 1.17 -17.30
CA ASN A 58 2.45 1.59 -18.44
C ASN A 58 3.56 2.56 -18.04
N SER A 59 3.26 3.47 -17.13
CA SER A 59 4.15 4.58 -16.72
C SER A 59 4.63 5.46 -17.89
N GLY A 60 5.41 6.52 -17.59
CA GLY A 60 5.98 7.38 -18.62
C GLY A 60 5.18 8.65 -18.88
N LEU A 61 5.57 9.41 -19.94
CA LEU A 61 5.08 10.75 -20.22
C LEU A 61 4.17 10.84 -21.45
N ASN A 62 3.83 9.72 -22.06
CA ASN A 62 3.08 9.69 -23.33
C ASN A 62 1.55 9.53 -23.15
N GLY A 63 1.04 9.75 -21.94
CA GLY A 63 -0.36 9.45 -21.57
C GLY A 63 -0.59 7.97 -21.24
N ASN A 64 -1.77 7.66 -20.74
CA ASN A 64 -2.15 6.32 -20.27
C ASN A 64 -1.13 5.70 -19.30
N ALA A 65 -0.46 6.53 -18.52
CA ALA A 65 0.61 6.10 -17.62
C ALA A 65 0.11 5.17 -16.52
N THR A 66 -1.16 5.27 -16.15
CA THR A 66 -1.80 4.47 -15.08
C THR A 66 -2.56 3.26 -15.60
N GLN A 67 -2.60 3.04 -16.92
CA GLN A 67 -3.25 1.88 -17.52
C GLN A 67 -2.53 0.59 -17.16
N THR A 68 -3.31 -0.42 -16.77
CA THR A 68 -2.84 -1.77 -16.44
C THR A 68 -2.70 -2.65 -17.69
N SER A 69 -2.44 -3.94 -17.52
CA SER A 69 -2.43 -4.94 -18.59
C SER A 69 -3.82 -5.18 -19.22
N VAL A 70 -4.88 -4.71 -18.57
CA VAL A 70 -6.27 -4.82 -19.07
C VAL A 70 -6.76 -3.45 -19.49
N GLU A 71 -7.24 -3.36 -20.72
CA GLU A 71 -7.78 -2.13 -21.30
C GLU A 71 -8.97 -1.60 -20.48
N GLY A 72 -9.01 -0.27 -20.25
CA GLY A 72 -10.04 0.37 -19.43
C GLY A 72 -9.88 0.18 -17.92
N VAL A 73 -8.80 -0.49 -17.48
CA VAL A 73 -8.47 -0.68 -16.06
C VAL A 73 -7.21 0.11 -15.73
N PHE A 74 -7.31 0.99 -14.74
CA PHE A 74 -6.24 1.88 -14.31
C PHE A 74 -5.89 1.61 -12.85
N ALA A 75 -4.62 1.81 -12.49
CA ALA A 75 -4.15 1.65 -11.10
C ALA A 75 -3.27 2.83 -10.67
N SER A 76 -3.43 3.24 -9.41
CA SER A 76 -2.68 4.37 -8.84
C SER A 76 -2.45 4.18 -7.35
N GLY A 77 -1.57 5.00 -6.77
CA GLY A 77 -1.24 4.94 -5.36
C GLY A 77 -0.43 3.70 -4.97
N ASP A 78 -0.54 3.30 -3.72
CA ASP A 78 0.29 2.26 -3.12
C ASP A 78 0.16 0.88 -3.78
N VAL A 79 -0.91 0.63 -4.54
CA VAL A 79 -1.09 -0.65 -5.26
C VAL A 79 -0.20 -0.76 -6.50
N ALA A 80 0.27 0.38 -7.04
CA ALA A 80 1.14 0.46 -8.22
C ALA A 80 2.52 1.04 -7.88
N ASP A 81 2.63 1.85 -6.81
CA ASP A 81 3.87 2.49 -6.37
C ASP A 81 4.59 1.65 -5.31
N SER A 82 5.55 0.83 -5.74
CA SER A 82 6.39 0.05 -4.84
C SER A 82 7.59 0.83 -4.26
N ILE A 83 7.84 2.05 -4.71
CA ILE A 83 9.06 2.82 -4.42
C ILE A 83 8.81 3.94 -3.42
N TYR A 84 7.97 4.91 -3.78
CA TYR A 84 7.79 6.13 -2.99
C TYR A 84 6.77 5.97 -1.86
N ARG A 85 5.58 5.47 -2.18
CA ARG A 85 4.50 5.17 -1.21
C ARG A 85 4.21 6.33 -0.27
N GLN A 86 4.06 7.52 -0.84
CA GLN A 86 3.75 8.74 -0.12
C GLN A 86 2.34 9.23 -0.46
N ALA A 87 1.68 9.90 0.48
CA ALA A 87 0.35 10.45 0.25
C ALA A 87 0.31 11.39 -0.96
N VAL A 88 1.34 12.22 -1.14
CA VAL A 88 1.42 13.16 -2.25
C VAL A 88 1.63 12.46 -3.59
N THR A 89 2.42 11.38 -3.66
CA THR A 89 2.59 10.59 -4.89
C THR A 89 1.32 9.82 -5.23
N SER A 90 0.62 9.31 -4.23
CA SER A 90 -0.68 8.66 -4.42
C SER A 90 -1.74 9.64 -4.91
N ALA A 91 -1.79 10.87 -4.38
CA ALA A 91 -2.70 11.91 -4.87
C ALA A 91 -2.39 12.29 -6.33
N GLY A 92 -1.11 12.47 -6.67
CA GLY A 92 -0.67 12.78 -8.03
C GLY A 92 -1.02 11.68 -9.02
N SER A 93 -0.69 10.43 -8.72
CA SER A 93 -1.02 9.28 -9.57
C SER A 93 -2.53 9.03 -9.64
N GLY A 94 -3.29 9.32 -8.57
CA GLY A 94 -4.75 9.27 -8.58
C GLY A 94 -5.38 10.28 -9.55
N CYS A 95 -4.85 11.51 -9.60
CA CYS A 95 -5.24 12.50 -10.60
C CYS A 95 -4.94 12.01 -12.02
N MET A 96 -3.75 11.43 -12.25
CA MET A 96 -3.39 10.86 -13.56
C MET A 96 -4.35 9.74 -13.96
N ALA A 97 -4.70 8.84 -13.05
CA ALA A 97 -5.63 7.74 -13.32
C ALA A 97 -7.04 8.25 -13.68
N ALA A 98 -7.50 9.30 -13.03
CA ALA A 98 -8.79 9.92 -13.35
C ALA A 98 -8.80 10.51 -14.78
N LEU A 99 -7.71 11.20 -15.18
CA LEU A 99 -7.57 11.76 -16.52
C LEU A 99 -7.42 10.68 -17.59
N ASP A 100 -6.67 9.61 -17.33
CA ASP A 100 -6.53 8.48 -18.23
C ASP A 100 -7.89 7.78 -18.42
N ALA A 101 -8.66 7.59 -17.34
CA ALA A 101 -10.00 7.00 -17.41
C ALA A 101 -11.00 7.90 -18.15
N GLN A 102 -10.97 9.21 -17.91
CA GLN A 102 -11.81 10.15 -18.67
C GLN A 102 -11.51 10.07 -20.15
N LYS A 103 -10.26 10.13 -20.55
CA LYS A 103 -9.84 10.03 -21.96
C LYS A 103 -10.30 8.71 -22.59
N TYR A 104 -10.13 7.60 -21.88
CA TYR A 104 -10.59 6.29 -22.34
C TYR A 104 -12.10 6.28 -22.62
N LEU A 105 -12.91 6.86 -21.73
CA LEU A 105 -14.36 6.95 -21.92
C LEU A 105 -14.73 7.84 -23.13
N GLU A 106 -14.07 8.98 -23.32
CA GLU A 106 -14.30 9.90 -24.45
C GLU A 106 -13.94 9.28 -25.80
N GLU A 107 -12.94 8.39 -25.83
CA GLU A 107 -12.47 7.73 -27.06
C GLU A 107 -13.30 6.47 -27.43
N ASN A 108 -14.00 5.85 -26.47
CA ASN A 108 -14.65 4.56 -26.67
C ASN A 108 -16.18 4.58 -26.52
N PHE A 109 -16.74 5.67 -26.02
CA PHE A 109 -18.19 5.80 -25.77
C PHE A 109 -18.72 7.17 -26.19
#